data_fbec34c7aa6f75f3a556204a9575d34b
#
_entry.id   fbec34c7aa6f75f3a556204a9575d34b
#
_cell.length_a   1.000
_cell.length_b   1.000
_cell.length_c   1.000
_cell.angle_alpha   90.00
_cell.angle_beta   90.00
_cell.angle_gamma   90.00
#
_symmetry.space_group_name_H-M   'P 1'
#
loop_
_entity.id
_entity.type
_entity.pdbx_description
1 polymer ?
#
loop_
_entity_poly.entity_id
_entity_poly.type
_entity_poly.pdbx_seq_one_letter_code
_entity_poly.pdbx_strand_id
1 'polypeptide(L)'
;MKQITINRKYILQTWLWMLLLLFIACDDMEDKPSIPNIDGSNISETGTAELYILSEGLFNLNNSSLARYSFKKGKLTKNYFKDLNKRGLGDTANDMALYGGKLYIVVNVSSTIEVIDFQTGVSIKQIPMLAENGSSRQPRHITFHKDKAYVSDRHYFLRNRCLDKSRKKPGKYLYTK
;
A
#
# COMPACT_ATOMS: atom_id res chain seq x y z
N MET A 1 -65.38 17.02 -19.19
CA MET A 1 -63.96 16.78 -18.93
C MET A 1 -63.14 17.97 -19.44
N LYS A 2 -62.50 18.74 -18.51
CA LYS A 2 -61.63 19.87 -18.93
C LYS A 2 -60.28 19.32 -19.36
N GLN A 3 -59.93 19.51 -20.62
CA GLN A 3 -58.59 19.21 -21.15
C GLN A 3 -57.61 20.24 -20.59
N ILE A 4 -56.62 19.79 -19.82
CA ILE A 4 -55.52 20.63 -19.33
C ILE A 4 -54.44 20.67 -20.42
N THR A 5 -54.43 21.77 -21.17
CA THR A 5 -53.38 21.99 -22.20
C THR A 5 -52.13 22.51 -21.48
N ILE A 6 -51.18 21.63 -21.27
CA ILE A 6 -49.89 22.00 -20.67
C ILE A 6 -49.06 22.73 -21.75
N ASN A 7 -48.74 23.99 -21.46
CA ASN A 7 -48.04 24.86 -22.40
C ASN A 7 -46.57 24.42 -22.47
N ARG A 8 -46.05 24.08 -23.67
CA ARG A 8 -44.69 23.60 -23.92
C ARG A 8 -43.59 24.49 -23.31
N LYS A 9 -43.82 25.78 -23.21
CA LYS A 9 -42.88 26.73 -22.60
C LYS A 9 -42.60 26.43 -21.13
N TYR A 10 -43.60 26.03 -20.37
CA TYR A 10 -43.42 25.72 -18.93
C TYR A 10 -42.71 24.40 -18.74
N ILE A 11 -42.90 23.44 -19.65
CA ILE A 11 -42.17 22.16 -19.61
C ILE A 11 -40.66 22.39 -19.84
N LEU A 12 -40.32 23.22 -20.87
CA LEU A 12 -38.92 23.54 -21.13
C LEU A 12 -38.26 24.30 -19.97
N GLN A 13 -39.01 25.21 -19.35
CA GLN A 13 -38.51 26.02 -18.22
C GLN A 13 -38.32 25.20 -16.98
N THR A 14 -39.18 24.21 -16.68
CA THR A 14 -38.99 23.28 -15.56
C THR A 14 -37.83 22.35 -15.78
N TRP A 15 -37.58 21.87 -17.02
CA TRP A 15 -36.41 21.06 -17.35
C TRP A 15 -35.11 21.85 -17.20
N LEU A 16 -35.11 23.14 -17.59
CA LEU A 16 -33.94 24.00 -17.41
C LEU A 16 -33.61 24.24 -15.95
N TRP A 17 -34.61 24.43 -15.09
CA TRP A 17 -34.43 24.56 -13.63
C TRP A 17 -33.95 23.26 -13.00
N MET A 18 -34.44 22.11 -13.46
CA MET A 18 -34.02 20.79 -12.99
C MET A 18 -32.55 20.48 -13.38
N LEU A 19 -32.12 20.94 -14.57
CA LEU A 19 -30.73 20.83 -15.01
C LEU A 19 -29.80 21.72 -14.18
N LEU A 20 -30.26 22.90 -13.77
CA LEU A 20 -29.47 23.82 -12.94
C LEU A 20 -29.23 23.29 -11.53
N LEU A 21 -30.16 22.50 -10.99
CA LEU A 21 -30.03 21.89 -9.68
C LEU A 21 -29.01 20.75 -9.64
N LEU A 22 -28.64 20.17 -10.78
CA LEU A 22 -27.62 19.13 -10.87
C LEU A 22 -26.19 19.65 -10.71
N PHE A 23 -25.97 20.97 -10.83
CA PHE A 23 -24.65 21.58 -10.68
C PHE A 23 -24.35 22.08 -9.26
N ILE A 24 -25.29 21.98 -8.31
CA ILE A 24 -25.11 22.47 -6.91
C ILE A 24 -24.67 21.33 -5.97
N ALA A 25 -24.49 20.10 -6.47
CA ALA A 25 -24.15 18.93 -5.65
C ALA A 25 -22.64 18.60 -5.61
N CYS A 26 -21.77 19.59 -5.80
CA CYS A 26 -20.38 19.51 -5.37
C CYS A 26 -20.16 20.55 -4.30
N ASP A 27 -20.64 20.27 -3.10
CA ASP A 27 -20.13 20.92 -1.91
C ASP A 27 -18.82 20.22 -1.57
N ASP A 28 -17.69 20.91 -1.83
CA ASP A 28 -16.40 20.54 -1.28
C ASP A 28 -16.54 20.63 0.26
N MET A 29 -17.03 19.55 0.88
CA MET A 29 -16.79 19.33 2.29
C MET A 29 -15.27 19.16 2.43
N GLU A 30 -14.61 20.29 2.63
CA GLU A 30 -13.26 20.33 3.18
C GLU A 30 -13.31 19.86 4.63
N ASP A 31 -13.71 18.60 4.84
CA ASP A 31 -13.39 17.86 6.04
C ASP A 31 -11.87 17.63 6.00
N LYS A 32 -11.14 18.70 6.27
CA LYS A 32 -9.77 18.56 6.76
C LYS A 32 -9.90 17.73 8.03
N PRO A 33 -9.48 16.46 8.04
CA PRO A 33 -9.37 15.75 9.30
C PRO A 33 -8.54 16.68 10.21
N SER A 34 -9.12 17.13 11.29
CA SER A 34 -8.35 17.80 12.33
C SER A 34 -7.35 16.77 12.82
N ILE A 35 -6.16 16.80 12.23
CA ILE A 35 -5.02 16.05 12.72
C ILE A 35 -4.88 16.56 14.16
N PRO A 36 -5.12 15.70 15.19
CA PRO A 36 -4.84 16.12 16.54
C PRO A 36 -3.42 16.66 16.51
N ASN A 37 -3.23 17.84 17.03
CA ASN A 37 -1.93 18.48 17.13
C ASN A 37 -1.08 17.53 17.99
N ILE A 38 -0.52 16.51 17.34
CA ILE A 38 0.52 15.70 17.93
C ILE A 38 1.65 16.72 17.99
N ASP A 39 1.88 17.22 19.20
CA ASP A 39 3.03 18.04 19.50
C ASP A 39 4.29 17.26 19.13
N GLY A 40 4.54 17.18 17.83
CA GLY A 40 5.70 16.61 17.17
C GLY A 40 6.85 17.56 17.20
N SER A 41 6.91 18.39 18.22
CA SER A 41 7.87 19.47 18.40
C SER A 41 9.33 19.00 18.53
N ASN A 42 9.68 17.80 18.10
CA ASN A 42 11.08 17.37 18.06
C ASN A 42 11.35 16.32 16.99
N ILE A 43 10.71 16.39 15.85
CA ILE A 43 11.30 15.78 14.67
C ILE A 43 12.44 16.70 14.25
N SER A 44 13.63 16.42 14.77
CA SER A 44 14.85 17.10 14.31
C SER A 44 14.99 16.86 12.80
N GLU A 45 14.72 17.87 12.00
CA GLU A 45 14.92 17.83 10.54
C GLU A 45 16.41 17.73 10.15
N THR A 46 17.30 17.58 11.13
CA THR A 46 18.75 17.45 10.94
C THR A 46 19.19 16.06 10.47
N GLY A 47 18.27 15.12 10.35
CA GLY A 47 18.54 13.80 9.79
C GLY A 47 18.51 13.79 8.26
N THR A 48 19.26 12.90 7.65
CA THR A 48 19.14 12.51 6.25
C THR A 48 17.84 11.75 6.03
N ALA A 49 16.71 12.41 6.21
CA ALA A 49 15.41 11.79 6.09
C ALA A 49 15.18 11.33 4.65
N GLU A 50 14.79 10.10 4.51
CA GLU A 50 14.43 9.48 3.24
C GLU A 50 12.97 9.02 3.35
N LEU A 51 12.18 9.27 2.32
CA LEU A 51 10.81 8.79 2.23
C LEU A 51 10.73 7.67 1.19
N TYR A 52 10.27 6.52 1.60
CA TYR A 52 9.93 5.42 0.70
C TYR A 52 8.44 5.46 0.39
N ILE A 53 8.10 5.33 -0.87
CA ILE A 53 6.73 5.35 -1.38
C ILE A 53 6.49 4.05 -2.12
N LEU A 54 5.62 3.21 -1.56
CA LEU A 54 5.22 1.96 -2.17
C LEU A 54 3.96 2.19 -3.01
N SER A 55 4.01 1.79 -4.28
CA SER A 55 2.85 1.76 -5.16
C SER A 55 2.44 0.33 -5.42
N GLU A 56 1.20 0.01 -5.09
CA GLU A 56 0.63 -1.33 -5.27
C GLU A 56 0.63 -1.77 -6.73
N GLY A 57 0.42 -0.83 -7.64
CA GLY A 57 0.23 -1.10 -9.05
C GLY A 57 -1.19 -1.57 -9.36
N LEU A 58 -1.38 -2.13 -10.55
CA LEU A 58 -2.65 -2.70 -11.00
C LEU A 58 -2.60 -4.22 -10.88
N PHE A 59 -3.69 -4.81 -10.43
CA PHE A 59 -3.84 -6.25 -10.25
C PHE A 59 -3.54 -7.04 -11.53
N ASN A 60 -2.73 -8.06 -11.44
CA ASN A 60 -2.24 -8.93 -12.53
C ASN A 60 -1.38 -8.22 -13.60
N LEU A 61 -0.87 -7.01 -13.34
CA LEU A 61 0.03 -6.33 -14.27
C LEU A 61 1.50 -6.37 -13.87
N ASN A 62 1.83 -6.95 -12.72
CA ASN A 62 3.20 -7.11 -12.23
C ASN A 62 4.00 -5.79 -12.24
N ASN A 63 3.34 -4.69 -11.88
CA ASN A 63 3.84 -3.33 -12.01
C ASN A 63 3.92 -2.56 -10.68
N SER A 64 3.95 -3.27 -9.56
CA SER A 64 4.25 -2.64 -8.26
C SER A 64 5.61 -1.96 -8.30
N SER A 65 5.73 -0.84 -7.62
CA SER A 65 6.96 -0.07 -7.59
C SER A 65 7.27 0.51 -6.22
N LEU A 66 8.56 0.67 -5.94
CA LEU A 66 9.06 1.39 -4.81
C LEU A 66 9.80 2.62 -5.31
N ALA A 67 9.34 3.80 -4.89
CA ALA A 67 10.03 5.06 -5.11
C ALA A 67 10.74 5.51 -3.83
N ARG A 68 11.77 6.37 -3.98
CA ARG A 68 12.50 6.97 -2.87
C ARG A 68 12.62 8.46 -3.10
N TYR A 69 12.26 9.25 -2.11
CA TYR A 69 12.49 10.68 -2.08
C TYR A 69 13.57 11.01 -1.04
N SER A 70 14.60 11.73 -1.48
CA SER A 70 15.66 12.20 -0.60
C SER A 70 15.41 13.67 -0.26
N PHE A 71 15.12 13.97 0.99
CA PHE A 71 14.94 15.34 1.46
C PHE A 71 16.22 16.15 1.33
N LYS A 72 17.36 15.56 1.62
CA LYS A 72 18.68 16.23 1.46
C LYS A 72 18.96 16.70 0.03
N LYS A 73 18.51 15.91 -0.97
CA LYS A 73 18.78 16.21 -2.40
C LYS A 73 17.57 16.84 -3.10
N GLY A 74 16.40 16.93 -2.45
CA GLY A 74 15.16 17.35 -3.07
C GLY A 74 14.78 16.50 -4.29
N LYS A 75 15.14 15.19 -4.29
CA LYS A 75 15.05 14.35 -5.48
C LYS A 75 14.18 13.12 -5.26
N LEU A 76 13.20 12.93 -6.16
CA LEU A 76 12.42 11.71 -6.27
C LEU A 76 13.01 10.75 -7.30
N THR A 77 13.27 9.49 -6.90
CA THR A 77 13.63 8.38 -7.78
C THR A 77 12.44 7.42 -7.86
N LYS A 78 11.68 7.46 -8.97
CA LYS A 78 10.39 6.76 -9.11
C LYS A 78 10.52 5.24 -9.15
N ASN A 79 11.51 4.72 -9.87
CA ASN A 79 11.73 3.28 -10.06
C ASN A 79 12.88 2.75 -9.20
N TYR A 80 12.99 3.26 -7.96
CA TYR A 80 14.15 3.04 -7.10
C TYR A 80 14.53 1.56 -6.96
N PHE A 81 13.57 0.69 -6.64
CA PHE A 81 13.84 -0.74 -6.52
C PHE A 81 14.30 -1.36 -7.84
N LYS A 82 13.59 -1.09 -8.94
CA LYS A 82 13.88 -1.65 -10.26
C LYS A 82 15.25 -1.22 -10.79
N ASP A 83 15.59 0.06 -10.60
CA ASP A 83 16.86 0.62 -11.07
C ASP A 83 18.07 -0.01 -10.38
N LEU A 84 17.94 -0.31 -9.08
CA LEU A 84 18.99 -0.94 -8.29
C LEU A 84 19.08 -2.45 -8.51
N ASN A 85 17.94 -3.14 -8.47
CA ASN A 85 17.91 -4.60 -8.43
C ASN A 85 17.71 -5.26 -9.79
N LYS A 86 17.58 -4.46 -10.88
CA LYS A 86 17.43 -4.89 -12.28
C LYS A 86 16.25 -5.84 -12.54
N ARG A 87 15.26 -5.81 -11.66
CA ARG A 87 14.01 -6.58 -11.76
C ARG A 87 12.84 -5.81 -11.18
N GLY A 88 11.61 -6.19 -11.54
CA GLY A 88 10.39 -5.65 -10.93
C GLY A 88 10.25 -6.09 -9.47
N LEU A 89 9.46 -5.35 -8.71
CA LEU A 89 9.11 -5.69 -7.32
C LEU A 89 8.12 -6.86 -7.28
N GLY A 90 7.20 -6.90 -8.22
CA GLY A 90 6.17 -7.92 -8.30
C GLY A 90 4.79 -7.33 -8.54
N ASP A 91 3.77 -8.11 -8.22
CA ASP A 91 2.36 -7.77 -8.40
C ASP A 91 1.68 -7.51 -7.05
N THR A 92 1.03 -6.37 -6.95
CA THR A 92 0.20 -5.97 -5.80
C THR A 92 1.00 -5.92 -4.49
N ALA A 93 2.00 -5.02 -4.44
CA ALA A 93 2.76 -4.74 -3.21
C ALA A 93 1.96 -3.80 -2.30
N ASN A 94 1.43 -4.30 -1.20
CA ASN A 94 0.40 -3.61 -0.41
C ASN A 94 0.80 -3.25 1.03
N ASP A 95 1.96 -3.68 1.49
CA ASP A 95 2.44 -3.29 2.82
C ASP A 95 3.97 -3.24 2.87
N MET A 96 4.52 -2.39 3.72
CA MET A 96 5.95 -2.36 3.99
C MET A 96 6.23 -1.94 5.44
N ALA A 97 7.27 -2.52 6.02
CA ALA A 97 7.68 -2.22 7.37
C ALA A 97 9.21 -2.20 7.52
N LEU A 98 9.71 -1.22 8.24
CA LEU A 98 11.12 -1.11 8.58
C LEU A 98 11.40 -1.84 9.88
N TYR A 99 12.36 -2.79 9.86
CA TYR A 99 12.79 -3.48 11.05
C TYR A 99 14.25 -3.93 10.97
N GLY A 100 15.04 -3.63 11.99
CA GLY A 100 16.44 -4.04 12.08
C GLY A 100 17.31 -3.59 10.89
N GLY A 101 17.12 -2.38 10.39
CA GLY A 101 17.87 -1.83 9.26
C GLY A 101 17.48 -2.41 7.90
N LYS A 102 16.38 -3.16 7.83
CA LYS A 102 15.85 -3.78 6.62
C LYS A 102 14.42 -3.29 6.36
N LEU A 103 14.08 -3.07 5.10
CA LEU A 103 12.72 -2.80 4.68
C LEU A 103 12.12 -4.09 4.12
N TYR A 104 11.03 -4.51 4.71
CA TYR A 104 10.25 -5.68 4.31
C TYR A 104 9.05 -5.21 3.52
N ILE A 105 8.86 -5.72 2.33
CA ILE A 105 7.78 -5.35 1.42
C ILE A 105 6.93 -6.57 1.13
N VAL A 106 5.65 -6.48 1.44
CA VAL A 106 4.68 -7.57 1.21
C VAL A 106 4.12 -7.44 -0.19
N VAL A 107 4.35 -8.45 -1.04
CA VAL A 107 3.91 -8.49 -2.43
C VAL A 107 2.84 -9.58 -2.57
N ASN A 108 1.58 -9.15 -2.55
CA ASN A 108 0.42 -10.01 -2.36
C ASN A 108 0.22 -11.05 -3.46
N VAL A 109 -0.02 -10.61 -4.69
CA VAL A 109 -0.32 -11.53 -5.81
C VAL A 109 0.91 -12.35 -6.19
N SER A 110 2.10 -11.76 -6.15
CA SER A 110 3.36 -12.50 -6.32
C SER A 110 3.65 -13.47 -5.17
N SER A 111 2.89 -13.38 -4.08
CA SER A 111 3.04 -14.25 -2.90
C SER A 111 4.46 -14.30 -2.35
N THR A 112 5.06 -13.14 -2.18
CA THR A 112 6.43 -12.98 -1.69
C THR A 112 6.53 -11.87 -0.66
N ILE A 113 7.58 -11.94 0.16
CA ILE A 113 8.07 -10.80 0.94
C ILE A 113 9.45 -10.46 0.42
N GLU A 114 9.59 -9.26 -0.11
CA GLU A 114 10.87 -8.71 -0.51
C GLU A 114 11.56 -8.09 0.69
N VAL A 115 12.83 -8.42 0.91
CA VAL A 115 13.64 -7.85 1.99
C VAL A 115 14.80 -7.09 1.36
N ILE A 116 14.84 -5.79 1.61
CA ILE A 116 15.92 -4.93 1.11
C ILE A 116 16.70 -4.30 2.26
N ASP A 117 17.93 -4.00 2.02
CA ASP A 117 18.73 -3.16 2.90
C ASP A 117 18.16 -1.73 2.87
N PHE A 118 17.84 -1.18 4.03
CA PHE A 118 17.18 0.12 4.11
C PHE A 118 18.03 1.28 3.60
N GLN A 119 19.34 1.22 3.77
CA GLN A 119 20.24 2.31 3.38
C GLN A 119 20.55 2.28 1.87
N THR A 120 20.85 1.09 1.36
CA THR A 120 21.29 0.92 -0.03
C THR A 120 20.15 0.64 -1.00
N GLY A 121 19.02 0.10 -0.54
CA GLY A 121 17.91 -0.36 -1.37
C GLY A 121 18.17 -1.67 -2.12
N VAL A 122 19.32 -2.31 -1.86
CA VAL A 122 19.69 -3.56 -2.49
C VAL A 122 18.89 -4.72 -1.89
N SER A 123 18.37 -5.59 -2.74
CA SER A 123 17.65 -6.80 -2.33
C SER A 123 18.59 -7.75 -1.58
N ILE A 124 18.21 -8.08 -0.36
CA ILE A 124 18.89 -9.08 0.46
C ILE A 124 18.30 -10.45 0.18
N LYS A 125 16.97 -10.53 0.11
CA LYS A 125 16.25 -11.80 -0.03
C LYS A 125 14.82 -11.59 -0.50
N GLN A 126 14.35 -12.50 -1.33
CA GLN A 126 12.93 -12.68 -1.61
C GLN A 126 12.44 -13.97 -0.93
N ILE A 127 11.40 -13.86 -0.12
CA ILE A 127 10.84 -14.96 0.67
C ILE A 127 9.53 -15.39 0.03
N PRO A 128 9.44 -16.60 -0.54
CA PRO A 128 8.19 -17.08 -1.08
C PRO A 128 7.19 -17.40 0.04
N MET A 129 5.96 -16.95 -0.13
CA MET A 129 4.83 -17.20 0.76
C MET A 129 3.88 -18.21 0.13
N LEU A 130 4.30 -19.48 0.12
CA LEU A 130 3.54 -20.58 -0.47
C LEU A 130 2.98 -21.52 0.62
N ALA A 131 1.84 -22.14 0.34
CA ALA A 131 1.32 -23.24 1.13
C ALA A 131 2.11 -24.53 0.87
N GLU A 132 1.87 -25.58 1.66
CA GLU A 132 2.55 -26.88 1.51
C GLU A 132 2.30 -27.52 0.13
N ASN A 133 1.13 -27.28 -0.43
CA ASN A 133 0.74 -27.74 -1.77
C ASN A 133 1.24 -26.80 -2.89
N GLY A 134 2.10 -25.82 -2.59
CA GLY A 134 2.62 -24.86 -3.55
C GLY A 134 1.68 -23.73 -3.93
N SER A 135 0.45 -23.67 -3.40
CA SER A 135 -0.47 -22.60 -3.71
C SER A 135 -0.04 -21.26 -3.08
N SER A 136 -0.36 -20.17 -3.76
CA SER A 136 -0.10 -18.79 -3.30
C SER A 136 -0.87 -18.50 -2.01
N ARG A 137 -0.21 -17.92 -1.01
CA ARG A 137 -0.82 -17.49 0.26
C ARG A 137 -1.36 -16.09 0.23
N GLN A 138 -0.95 -15.29 -0.73
CA GLN A 138 -1.37 -13.90 -0.87
C GLN A 138 -1.22 -13.11 0.44
N PRO A 139 0.03 -12.89 0.92
CA PRO A 139 0.30 -12.14 2.16
C PRO A 139 -0.26 -10.71 2.07
N ARG A 140 -0.71 -10.16 3.21
CA ARG A 140 -1.37 -8.86 3.26
C ARG A 140 -0.60 -7.83 4.07
N HIS A 141 -0.26 -8.15 5.30
CA HIS A 141 0.38 -7.24 6.23
C HIS A 141 1.51 -7.92 6.96
N ILE A 142 2.50 -7.14 7.36
CA ILE A 142 3.63 -7.60 8.15
C ILE A 142 3.81 -6.72 9.39
N THR A 143 4.08 -7.35 10.53
CA THR A 143 4.47 -6.66 11.75
C THR A 143 5.55 -7.44 12.47
N PHE A 144 6.22 -6.80 13.42
CA PHE A 144 7.34 -7.38 14.14
C PHE A 144 7.15 -7.33 15.64
N HIS A 145 7.58 -8.38 16.31
CA HIS A 145 7.72 -8.40 17.76
C HIS A 145 8.99 -9.16 18.13
N LYS A 146 9.89 -8.49 18.86
CA LYS A 146 11.22 -9.00 19.18
C LYS A 146 11.97 -9.40 17.89
N ASP A 147 12.36 -10.68 17.78
CA ASP A 147 13.10 -11.27 16.65
C ASP A 147 12.21 -11.91 15.57
N LYS A 148 10.89 -11.70 15.67
CA LYS A 148 9.90 -12.39 14.85
C LYS A 148 9.12 -11.44 13.97
N ALA A 149 8.87 -11.84 12.72
CA ALA A 149 7.92 -11.22 11.82
C ALA A 149 6.61 -12.03 11.80
N TYR A 150 5.50 -11.32 11.88
CA TYR A 150 4.15 -11.87 11.79
C TYR A 150 3.51 -11.37 10.51
N VAL A 151 3.06 -12.30 9.68
CA VAL A 151 2.47 -11.99 8.38
C VAL A 151 1.06 -12.53 8.33
N SER A 152 0.09 -11.68 7.99
CA SER A 152 -1.26 -12.10 7.68
C SER A 152 -1.37 -12.50 6.21
N ASP A 153 -2.14 -13.53 5.90
CA ASP A 153 -2.40 -13.99 4.54
C ASP A 153 -3.90 -14.23 4.27
N ARG A 154 -4.28 -14.38 3.01
CA ARG A 154 -5.69 -14.56 2.64
C ARG A 154 -6.24 -15.96 2.96
N HIS A 155 -5.38 -16.95 3.09
CA HIS A 155 -5.84 -18.33 3.20
C HIS A 155 -6.21 -18.78 4.60
N TYR A 156 -5.82 -18.03 5.64
CA TYR A 156 -6.12 -18.42 7.02
C TYR A 156 -6.47 -17.21 7.87
N PHE A 157 -7.74 -16.97 8.03
CA PHE A 157 -8.29 -15.95 8.94
C PHE A 157 -7.99 -16.25 10.43
N LEU A 158 -7.28 -17.34 10.75
CA LEU A 158 -7.12 -17.82 12.12
C LEU A 158 -5.70 -18.21 12.56
N ARG A 159 -4.64 -17.92 11.79
CA ARG A 159 -3.27 -18.18 12.30
C ARG A 159 -2.30 -17.10 11.88
N ASN A 160 -1.96 -16.25 12.86
CA ASN A 160 -0.75 -15.44 12.81
C ASN A 160 0.45 -16.39 12.65
N ARG A 161 1.10 -16.38 11.51
CA ARG A 161 2.31 -17.17 11.28
C ARG A 161 3.51 -16.32 11.57
N CYS A 162 4.27 -16.75 12.56
CA CYS A 162 5.61 -16.22 12.78
C CYS A 162 6.55 -16.78 11.70
N LEU A 163 7.35 -15.92 11.09
CA LEU A 163 8.43 -16.34 10.21
C LEU A 163 9.62 -16.80 11.08
N ASP A 164 9.71 -18.10 11.37
CA ASP A 164 10.80 -18.70 12.16
C ASP A 164 11.71 -19.57 11.27
N LYS A 165 13.00 -19.31 11.35
CA LYS A 165 14.03 -20.03 10.61
C LYS A 165 14.48 -21.33 11.28
N SER A 166 14.14 -21.57 12.55
CA SER A 166 14.73 -22.63 13.36
C SER A 166 13.98 -23.95 13.41
N ARG A 167 12.76 -24.05 12.86
CA ARG A 167 11.96 -25.27 12.95
C ARG A 167 11.70 -25.93 11.60
N LYS A 168 12.31 -27.10 11.40
CA LYS A 168 12.07 -28.05 10.31
C LYS A 168 10.68 -28.73 10.34
N LYS A 169 9.63 -28.11 10.89
CA LYS A 169 8.28 -28.67 10.87
C LYS A 169 7.33 -27.81 10.01
N PRO A 170 6.48 -28.44 9.19
CA PRO A 170 5.62 -27.73 8.30
C PRO A 170 4.67 -26.79 9.04
N GLY A 171 4.60 -25.55 8.63
CA GLY A 171 3.56 -24.61 8.97
C GLY A 171 3.91 -23.40 9.85
N LYS A 172 5.17 -23.19 10.24
CA LYS A 172 5.58 -21.99 11.00
C LYS A 172 6.87 -21.41 10.42
N TYR A 173 6.77 -20.27 9.76
CA TYR A 173 7.93 -19.50 9.34
C TYR A 173 8.20 -18.41 10.36
N LEU A 174 9.26 -18.57 11.14
CA LEU A 174 9.84 -17.56 12.03
C LEU A 174 11.17 -17.13 11.42
N TYR A 175 11.34 -15.84 11.14
CA TYR A 175 12.64 -15.29 10.81
C TYR A 175 13.20 -14.64 12.08
N THR A 176 14.28 -15.20 12.61
CA THR A 176 15.12 -14.56 13.60
C THR A 176 16.19 -13.72 12.91
N LYS A 177 16.69 -12.70 13.62
CA LYS A 177 17.79 -11.83 13.19
C LYS A 177 18.98 -12.60 12.65
#